data_0ca771cc301a620a1b265155e97a8110
#
_entry.id   0ca771cc301a620a1b265155e97a8110
#
_cell.length_a   1.000
_cell.length_b   1.000
_cell.length_c   1.000
_cell.angle_alpha   90.00
_cell.angle_beta   90.00
_cell.angle_gamma   90.00
#
_symmetry.space_group_name_H-M   'P 1'
#
loop_
_entity.id
_entity.type
_entity.pdbx_description
1 polymer ?
#
loop_
_entity_poly.entity_id
_entity_poly.type
_entity_poly.pdbx_seq_one_letter_code
_entity_poly.pdbx_strand_id
1 'polypeptide(L)'
;MSFFEKLFSKFNKKTTSDIVQFNNNSHINPFGFVDSQQMDINDNNINFIKNRFIAFDIETTGLNSQQDRIVEVGAVLFENGKVVDSYESLVNVKVNISADVTRINNITNRMIKNAPSENQVYYELVNFLGDALNGKTPVCAHNAKFDMGFLCNTLSRLGYNGEIKYLDTLSLSRKNVKGLRNYKQNTVAEYFNLQNKNSHRAKSDAIICGNILTKLF
;
A
#
# COMPACT_ATOMS: atom_id res chain seq x y z
N MET A 1 -16.77 19.28 22.49
CA MET A 1 -15.73 18.29 22.09
C MET A 1 -16.42 17.13 21.40
N SER A 2 -16.18 16.96 20.10
CA SER A 2 -16.78 15.86 19.33
C SER A 2 -16.18 14.51 19.75
N PHE A 3 -16.87 13.42 19.41
CA PHE A 3 -16.38 12.06 19.66
C PHE A 3 -14.97 11.85 19.05
N PHE A 4 -14.71 12.47 17.91
CA PHE A 4 -13.41 12.48 17.23
C PHE A 4 -12.31 13.19 18.03
N GLU A 5 -12.59 14.33 18.65
CA GLU A 5 -11.59 15.06 19.47
C GLU A 5 -11.19 14.27 20.72
N LYS A 6 -12.13 13.53 21.32
CA LYS A 6 -11.86 12.64 22.47
C LYS A 6 -11.03 11.42 22.09
N LEU A 7 -11.20 10.89 20.88
CA LEU A 7 -10.40 9.77 20.36
C LEU A 7 -8.96 10.23 20.06
N PHE A 8 -8.79 11.38 19.39
CA PHE A 8 -7.48 11.98 19.12
C PHE A 8 -6.68 12.29 20.39
N SER A 9 -7.34 12.79 21.44
CA SER A 9 -6.67 13.10 22.71
C SER A 9 -6.23 11.86 23.49
N LYS A 10 -6.92 10.73 23.32
CA LYS A 10 -6.54 9.44 23.93
C LYS A 10 -5.36 8.78 23.18
N PHE A 11 -5.29 8.94 21.87
CA PHE A 11 -4.22 8.34 21.05
C PHE A 11 -2.89 9.10 21.26
N ASN A 12 -2.90 10.43 21.29
CA ASN A 12 -1.70 11.23 21.57
C ASN A 12 -1.12 10.98 22.99
N LYS A 13 -1.94 10.53 23.95
CA LYS A 13 -1.44 10.17 25.30
C LYS A 13 -0.79 8.77 25.36
N LYS A 14 -1.15 7.86 24.45
CA LYS A 14 -0.61 6.49 24.45
C LYS A 14 0.68 6.35 23.65
N THR A 15 0.88 7.18 22.62
CA THR A 15 2.10 7.19 21.82
C THR A 15 3.27 7.93 22.46
N THR A 16 3.04 8.81 23.44
CA THR A 16 4.11 9.53 24.14
C THR A 16 4.72 8.77 25.31
N SER A 17 4.08 7.75 25.85
CA SER A 17 4.62 7.00 27.00
C SER A 17 5.46 5.78 26.62
N ASP A 18 5.34 5.24 25.41
CA ASP A 18 6.07 4.04 24.97
C ASP A 18 7.28 4.34 24.05
N ILE A 19 7.56 5.64 23.77
CA ILE A 19 8.68 6.07 22.88
C ILE A 19 9.88 6.61 23.67
N VAL A 20 9.85 6.60 25.00
CA VAL A 20 10.95 7.15 25.79
C VAL A 20 11.92 6.07 26.24
N GLN A 21 12.69 5.53 25.33
CA GLN A 21 14.05 5.02 25.58
C GLN A 21 14.82 4.75 24.28
N PHE A 22 15.11 5.77 23.47
CA PHE A 22 16.23 5.74 22.53
C PHE A 22 16.90 7.11 22.45
N ASN A 23 18.11 7.17 23.05
CA ASN A 23 19.20 8.12 22.85
C ASN A 23 18.93 9.60 22.62
N ASN A 24 19.26 10.40 23.63
CA ASN A 24 19.56 11.82 23.55
C ASN A 24 20.67 12.09 22.53
N ASN A 25 20.28 12.59 21.36
CA ASN A 25 20.97 13.43 20.39
C ASN A 25 20.44 13.16 18.98
N SER A 26 19.19 13.50 18.71
CA SER A 26 18.71 13.63 17.33
C SER A 26 17.75 14.80 17.25
N HIS A 27 17.99 15.69 16.32
CA HIS A 27 17.00 16.65 15.87
C HIS A 27 15.67 15.92 15.69
N ILE A 28 14.65 16.32 16.47
CA ILE A 28 13.30 15.77 16.31
C ILE A 28 12.88 16.14 14.89
N ASN A 29 12.90 15.14 13.99
CA ASN A 29 12.34 15.31 12.66
C ASN A 29 10.82 15.49 12.85
N PRO A 30 10.23 16.65 12.49
CA PRO A 30 8.80 16.88 12.63
C PRO A 30 7.98 15.94 11.71
N PHE A 31 8.64 15.25 10.79
CA PHE A 31 8.09 14.20 9.95
C PHE A 31 8.41 12.85 10.56
N GLY A 32 7.49 11.89 10.42
CA GLY A 32 7.75 10.49 10.77
C GLY A 32 8.80 9.87 9.85
N PHE A 33 9.11 8.61 10.10
CA PHE A 33 9.98 7.82 9.25
C PHE A 33 9.38 6.43 9.02
N VAL A 34 8.97 6.16 7.80
CA VAL A 34 8.54 4.84 7.34
C VAL A 34 9.48 4.39 6.25
N ASP A 35 10.06 3.20 6.43
CA ASP A 35 10.92 2.55 5.44
C ASP A 35 10.30 1.25 4.94
N SER A 36 10.84 0.72 3.86
CA SER A 36 10.40 -0.54 3.30
C SER A 36 11.55 -1.39 2.81
N GLN A 37 11.48 -2.69 3.07
CA GLN A 37 12.48 -3.66 2.68
C GLN A 37 11.85 -4.77 1.84
N GLN A 38 12.41 -5.01 0.65
CA GLN A 38 12.03 -6.17 -0.15
C GLN A 38 12.53 -7.44 0.53
N MET A 39 11.64 -8.43 0.62
CA MET A 39 11.98 -9.75 1.16
C MET A 39 11.98 -10.79 0.05
N ASP A 40 12.85 -11.79 0.19
CA ASP A 40 12.87 -12.97 -0.65
C ASP A 40 11.99 -14.07 -0.07
N ILE A 41 11.41 -14.90 -0.95
CA ILE A 41 10.67 -16.11 -0.56
C ILE A 41 11.66 -17.26 -0.49
N ASN A 42 11.67 -17.98 0.63
CA ASN A 42 12.46 -19.17 0.87
C ASN A 42 11.71 -20.17 1.76
N ASP A 43 12.26 -21.36 1.95
CA ASP A 43 11.62 -22.45 2.69
C ASP A 43 11.26 -22.08 4.15
N ASN A 44 12.01 -21.15 4.76
CA ASN A 44 11.78 -20.76 6.14
C ASN A 44 10.59 -19.78 6.30
N ASN A 45 10.28 -19.00 5.26
CA ASN A 45 9.24 -17.95 5.36
C ASN A 45 8.01 -18.19 4.45
N ILE A 46 8.05 -19.14 3.52
CA ILE A 46 6.98 -19.38 2.56
C ILE A 46 5.64 -19.67 3.24
N ASN A 47 5.64 -20.50 4.28
CA ASN A 47 4.39 -20.82 4.99
C ASN A 47 3.84 -19.63 5.75
N PHE A 48 4.70 -18.80 6.32
CA PHE A 48 4.31 -17.55 6.96
C PHE A 48 3.65 -16.61 5.97
N ILE A 49 4.25 -16.42 4.78
CA ILE A 49 3.70 -15.57 3.72
C ILE A 49 2.38 -16.13 3.19
N LYS A 50 2.29 -17.44 2.92
CA LYS A 50 1.05 -18.11 2.46
C LYS A 50 -0.09 -17.96 3.45
N ASN A 51 0.21 -17.98 4.75
CA ASN A 51 -0.79 -17.86 5.80
C ASN A 51 -1.47 -16.49 5.79
N ARG A 52 -0.68 -15.39 5.68
CA ARG A 52 -1.22 -14.03 5.76
C ARG A 52 -0.33 -13.01 5.06
N PHE A 53 -0.92 -12.18 4.21
CA PHE A 53 -0.29 -11.02 3.59
C PHE A 53 -1.33 -9.97 3.18
N ILE A 54 -0.89 -8.74 2.94
CA ILE A 54 -1.72 -7.67 2.37
C ILE A 54 -1.26 -7.42 0.93
N ALA A 55 -2.17 -7.53 -0.03
CA ALA A 55 -1.95 -7.05 -1.39
C ALA A 55 -2.31 -5.56 -1.47
N PHE A 56 -1.46 -4.78 -2.14
CA PHE A 56 -1.54 -3.33 -2.16
C PHE A 56 -1.33 -2.79 -3.58
N ASP A 57 -2.08 -1.76 -3.92
CA ASP A 57 -1.97 -1.03 -5.16
C ASP A 57 -2.42 0.41 -4.98
N ILE A 58 -1.91 1.34 -5.80
CA ILE A 58 -2.23 2.76 -5.73
C ILE A 58 -2.42 3.37 -7.11
N GLU A 59 -3.27 4.41 -7.16
CA GLU A 59 -3.30 5.35 -8.27
C GLU A 59 -2.74 6.70 -7.84
N THR A 60 -2.00 7.37 -8.72
CA THR A 60 -1.23 8.57 -8.39
C THR A 60 -1.45 9.71 -9.37
N THR A 61 -1.04 10.93 -9.03
CA THR A 61 -1.04 12.10 -9.94
C THR A 61 0.11 12.08 -10.93
N GLY A 62 1.11 11.21 -10.76
CA GLY A 62 2.29 11.08 -11.59
C GLY A 62 3.24 9.99 -11.08
N LEU A 63 4.51 10.04 -11.49
CA LEU A 63 5.47 8.96 -11.26
C LEU A 63 6.51 9.24 -10.17
N ASN A 64 6.57 10.46 -9.65
CA ASN A 64 7.59 10.86 -8.68
C ASN A 64 7.00 10.88 -7.26
N SER A 65 7.34 9.88 -6.45
CA SER A 65 6.82 9.73 -5.09
C SER A 65 7.13 10.89 -4.13
N GLN A 66 8.09 11.75 -4.45
CA GLN A 66 8.40 12.94 -3.65
C GLN A 66 7.54 14.16 -4.03
N GLN A 67 7.09 14.24 -5.28
CA GLN A 67 6.38 15.39 -5.83
C GLN A 67 4.90 15.11 -6.06
N ASP A 68 4.59 13.89 -6.50
CA ASP A 68 3.24 13.46 -6.80
C ASP A 68 2.50 12.94 -5.58
N ARG A 69 1.20 12.69 -5.72
CA ARG A 69 0.31 12.28 -4.63
C ARG A 69 -0.46 11.03 -5.01
N ILE A 70 -0.74 10.20 -4.03
CA ILE A 70 -1.66 9.08 -4.17
C ILE A 70 -3.09 9.63 -4.19
N VAL A 71 -3.87 9.26 -5.21
CA VAL A 71 -5.28 9.67 -5.38
C VAL A 71 -6.27 8.54 -5.14
N GLU A 72 -5.82 7.29 -5.15
CA GLU A 72 -6.59 6.12 -4.73
C GLU A 72 -5.66 5.11 -4.06
N VAL A 73 -6.15 4.45 -3.01
CA VAL A 73 -5.48 3.33 -2.35
C VAL A 73 -6.37 2.11 -2.38
N GLY A 74 -5.76 0.94 -2.60
CA GLY A 74 -6.38 -0.37 -2.46
C GLY A 74 -5.48 -1.29 -1.63
N ALA A 75 -6.01 -1.82 -0.53
CA ALA A 75 -5.34 -2.79 0.31
C ALA A 75 -6.28 -3.97 0.56
N VAL A 76 -5.79 -5.19 0.38
CA VAL A 76 -6.61 -6.40 0.46
C VAL A 76 -5.87 -7.44 1.30
N LEU A 77 -6.51 -7.85 2.38
CA LEU A 77 -5.98 -8.86 3.28
C LEU A 77 -6.28 -10.25 2.74
N PHE A 78 -5.23 -11.03 2.57
CA PHE A 78 -5.29 -12.44 2.22
C PHE A 78 -4.93 -13.30 3.42
N GLU A 79 -5.72 -14.34 3.68
CA GLU A 79 -5.40 -15.42 4.60
C GLU A 79 -5.60 -16.77 3.90
N ASN A 80 -4.57 -17.61 3.95
CA ASN A 80 -4.56 -18.92 3.30
C ASN A 80 -5.00 -18.85 1.82
N GLY A 81 -4.51 -17.83 1.11
CA GLY A 81 -4.79 -17.59 -0.30
C GLY A 81 -6.20 -17.08 -0.63
N LYS A 82 -6.98 -16.66 0.36
CA LYS A 82 -8.32 -16.11 0.19
C LYS A 82 -8.40 -14.68 0.70
N VAL A 83 -9.16 -13.85 0.00
CA VAL A 83 -9.51 -12.50 0.47
C VAL A 83 -10.41 -12.62 1.70
N VAL A 84 -10.02 -11.97 2.80
CA VAL A 84 -10.79 -11.95 4.05
C VAL A 84 -11.23 -10.54 4.43
N ASP A 85 -10.49 -9.51 4.03
CA ASP A 85 -10.85 -8.11 4.29
C ASP A 85 -10.26 -7.20 3.22
N SER A 86 -10.75 -5.96 3.10
CA SER A 86 -10.23 -4.99 2.15
C SER A 86 -10.51 -3.56 2.58
N TYR A 87 -9.58 -2.67 2.26
CA TYR A 87 -9.74 -1.22 2.36
C TYR A 87 -9.56 -0.60 0.98
N GLU A 88 -10.41 0.36 0.62
CA GLU A 88 -10.26 1.18 -0.57
C GLU A 88 -10.73 2.60 -0.31
N SER A 89 -10.03 3.59 -0.83
CA SER A 89 -10.49 4.97 -0.78
C SER A 89 -9.85 5.82 -1.87
N LEU A 90 -10.63 6.71 -2.46
CA LEU A 90 -10.11 7.88 -3.13
C LEU A 90 -9.56 8.86 -2.09
N VAL A 91 -8.59 9.69 -2.50
CA VAL A 91 -7.92 10.64 -1.61
C VAL A 91 -8.05 12.06 -2.14
N ASN A 92 -8.57 12.99 -1.33
CA ASN A 92 -8.57 14.40 -1.65
C ASN A 92 -7.20 15.02 -1.34
N VAL A 93 -6.35 15.07 -2.35
CA VAL A 93 -4.95 15.57 -2.24
C VAL A 93 -4.80 17.07 -2.52
N LYS A 94 -5.88 17.76 -2.84
CA LYS A 94 -5.90 19.21 -3.20
C LYS A 94 -4.92 19.60 -4.32
N VAL A 95 -4.59 18.63 -5.18
CA VAL A 95 -3.74 18.81 -6.37
C VAL A 95 -4.54 18.38 -7.60
N ASN A 96 -4.35 19.06 -8.73
CA ASN A 96 -5.03 18.69 -9.95
C ASN A 96 -4.38 17.46 -10.60
N ILE A 97 -5.23 16.52 -11.00
CA ILE A 97 -4.85 15.39 -11.86
C ILE A 97 -4.85 15.89 -13.31
N SER A 98 -3.78 15.63 -14.04
CA SER A 98 -3.68 15.98 -15.47
C SER A 98 -4.64 15.11 -16.31
N ALA A 99 -5.02 15.61 -17.48
CA ALA A 99 -5.86 14.86 -18.41
C ALA A 99 -5.21 13.54 -18.86
N ASP A 100 -3.88 13.50 -18.94
CA ASP A 100 -3.11 12.30 -19.32
C ASP A 100 -3.21 11.21 -18.25
N VAL A 101 -3.07 11.57 -16.98
CA VAL A 101 -3.21 10.65 -15.86
C VAL A 101 -4.67 10.17 -15.75
N THR A 102 -5.66 11.09 -15.88
CA THR A 102 -7.09 10.71 -15.89
C THR A 102 -7.41 9.70 -17.00
N ARG A 103 -6.77 9.79 -18.19
CA ARG A 103 -6.95 8.81 -19.26
C ARG A 103 -6.41 7.42 -18.92
N ILE A 104 -5.47 7.33 -18.00
CA ILE A 104 -4.87 6.06 -17.56
C ILE A 104 -5.71 5.40 -16.48
N ASN A 105 -6.03 6.14 -15.39
CA ASN A 105 -6.66 5.57 -14.20
C ASN A 105 -8.16 5.88 -14.07
N ASN A 106 -8.72 6.66 -15.01
CA ASN A 106 -10.12 7.09 -15.00
C ASN A 106 -10.55 7.90 -13.75
N ILE A 107 -9.59 8.39 -12.94
CA ILE A 107 -9.88 9.24 -11.79
C ILE A 107 -9.89 10.70 -12.22
N THR A 108 -10.98 11.38 -11.94
CA THR A 108 -11.17 12.80 -12.31
C THR A 108 -10.97 13.73 -11.11
N ASN A 109 -10.62 14.98 -11.39
CA ASN A 109 -10.57 16.03 -10.36
C ASN A 109 -11.89 16.17 -9.59
N ARG A 110 -13.03 15.93 -10.23
CA ARG A 110 -14.35 15.93 -9.58
C ARG A 110 -14.48 14.81 -8.55
N MET A 111 -13.97 13.62 -8.85
CA MET A 111 -14.02 12.47 -7.93
C MET A 111 -13.20 12.75 -6.69
N ILE A 112 -11.94 13.18 -6.82
CA ILE A 112 -11.06 13.42 -5.67
C ILE A 112 -11.50 14.65 -4.84
N LYS A 113 -12.15 15.65 -5.45
CA LYS A 113 -12.67 16.81 -4.72
C LYS A 113 -13.67 16.42 -3.63
N ASN A 114 -14.47 15.38 -3.88
CA ASN A 114 -15.49 14.87 -2.96
C ASN A 114 -14.99 13.70 -2.09
N ALA A 115 -13.75 13.28 -2.27
CA ALA A 115 -13.14 12.20 -1.49
C ALA A 115 -12.77 12.66 -0.07
N PRO A 116 -12.57 11.71 0.88
CA PRO A 116 -12.05 12.03 2.20
C PRO A 116 -10.66 12.67 2.13
N SER A 117 -10.34 13.45 3.15
CA SER A 117 -9.03 14.09 3.26
C SER A 117 -7.90 13.05 3.40
N GLU A 118 -6.70 13.44 3.00
CA GLU A 118 -5.51 12.61 3.13
C GLU A 118 -5.32 12.10 4.58
N ASN A 119 -5.44 12.96 5.57
CA ASN A 119 -5.33 12.58 6.98
C ASN A 119 -6.35 11.52 7.40
N GLN A 120 -7.59 11.61 6.92
CA GLN A 120 -8.62 10.62 7.22
C GLN A 120 -8.32 9.28 6.56
N VAL A 121 -8.02 9.28 5.26
CA VAL A 121 -7.71 8.05 4.51
C VAL A 121 -6.51 7.32 5.13
N TYR A 122 -5.42 8.03 5.45
CA TYR A 122 -4.23 7.38 5.99
C TYR A 122 -4.37 6.97 7.45
N TYR A 123 -5.21 7.63 8.24
CA TYR A 123 -5.57 7.13 9.56
C TYR A 123 -6.28 5.76 9.45
N GLU A 124 -7.24 5.63 8.55
CA GLU A 124 -7.99 4.38 8.32
C GLU A 124 -7.07 3.30 7.70
N LEU A 125 -6.26 3.68 6.71
CA LEU A 125 -5.31 2.76 6.06
C LEU A 125 -4.28 2.22 7.05
N VAL A 126 -3.71 3.04 7.91
CA VAL A 126 -2.75 2.63 8.95
C VAL A 126 -3.38 1.62 9.91
N ASN A 127 -4.64 1.84 10.30
CA ASN A 127 -5.37 0.87 11.12
C ASN A 127 -5.59 -0.45 10.38
N PHE A 128 -5.90 -0.41 9.09
CA PHE A 128 -6.04 -1.61 8.25
C PHE A 128 -4.71 -2.35 8.08
N LEU A 129 -3.62 -1.63 7.79
CA LEU A 129 -2.29 -2.22 7.64
C LEU A 129 -1.79 -2.88 8.94
N GLY A 130 -2.12 -2.30 10.10
CA GLY A 130 -1.82 -2.88 11.39
C GLY A 130 -0.36 -3.36 11.52
N ASP A 131 -0.17 -4.64 11.75
CA ASP A 131 1.14 -5.28 11.93
C ASP A 131 2.06 -5.24 10.70
N ALA A 132 1.54 -4.87 9.51
CA ALA A 132 2.38 -4.68 8.33
C ALA A 132 3.36 -3.50 8.49
N LEU A 133 2.97 -2.47 9.26
CA LEU A 133 3.84 -1.32 9.59
C LEU A 133 4.98 -1.68 10.57
N ASN A 134 4.94 -2.86 11.16
CA ASN A 134 5.99 -3.39 12.03
C ASN A 134 6.72 -4.59 11.38
N GLY A 135 6.57 -4.75 10.06
CA GLY A 135 7.20 -5.83 9.30
C GLY A 135 6.72 -7.25 9.63
N LYS A 136 5.61 -7.40 10.40
CA LYS A 136 5.09 -8.70 10.81
C LYS A 136 4.10 -9.32 9.83
N THR A 137 3.39 -8.50 9.04
CA THR A 137 2.54 -8.97 7.94
C THR A 137 3.16 -8.49 6.63
N PRO A 138 3.56 -9.37 5.71
CA PRO A 138 4.12 -8.95 4.43
C PRO A 138 3.10 -8.19 3.58
N VAL A 139 3.59 -7.18 2.85
CA VAL A 139 2.81 -6.49 1.82
C VAL A 139 3.27 -6.98 0.46
N CYS A 140 2.38 -7.20 -0.51
CA CYS A 140 2.79 -7.44 -1.89
C CYS A 140 2.17 -6.43 -2.84
N ALA A 141 2.93 -6.05 -3.88
CA ALA A 141 2.47 -5.21 -4.97
C ALA A 141 3.12 -5.65 -6.28
N HIS A 142 2.61 -5.16 -7.41
CA HIS A 142 3.16 -5.49 -8.73
C HIS A 142 4.02 -4.32 -9.24
N ASN A 143 5.34 -4.48 -9.28
CA ASN A 143 6.33 -3.41 -9.35
C ASN A 143 6.39 -2.63 -8.02
N ALA A 144 6.45 -3.38 -6.94
CA ALA A 144 6.22 -2.94 -5.56
C ALA A 144 7.09 -1.76 -5.11
N LYS A 145 8.26 -1.56 -5.71
CA LYS A 145 9.12 -0.41 -5.40
C LYS A 145 8.41 0.92 -5.66
N PHE A 146 7.54 0.98 -6.67
CA PHE A 146 6.74 2.15 -6.96
C PHE A 146 5.75 2.44 -5.84
N ASP A 147 4.92 1.46 -5.48
CA ASP A 147 3.87 1.61 -4.46
C ASP A 147 4.47 1.90 -3.08
N MET A 148 5.53 1.18 -2.72
CA MET A 148 6.21 1.38 -1.43
C MET A 148 6.88 2.75 -1.35
N GLY A 149 7.47 3.24 -2.44
CA GLY A 149 8.03 4.58 -2.48
C GLY A 149 7.00 5.67 -2.20
N PHE A 150 5.81 5.58 -2.78
CA PHE A 150 4.71 6.50 -2.52
C PHE A 150 4.14 6.35 -1.11
N LEU A 151 3.89 5.11 -0.67
CA LEU A 151 3.31 4.83 0.64
C LEU A 151 4.23 5.32 1.76
N CYS A 152 5.51 4.95 1.74
CA CYS A 152 6.49 5.35 2.75
C CYS A 152 6.67 6.88 2.81
N ASN A 153 6.81 7.54 1.65
CA ASN A 153 6.92 9.00 1.60
C ASN A 153 5.66 9.69 2.15
N THR A 154 4.48 9.18 1.83
CA THR A 154 3.22 9.76 2.31
C THR A 154 3.05 9.56 3.82
N LEU A 155 3.27 8.35 4.32
CA LEU A 155 3.16 8.04 5.74
C LEU A 155 4.18 8.84 6.56
N SER A 156 5.44 8.92 6.10
CA SER A 156 6.48 9.73 6.76
C SER A 156 6.11 11.21 6.81
N ARG A 157 5.60 11.77 5.71
CA ARG A 157 5.13 13.16 5.65
C ARG A 157 3.95 13.44 6.60
N LEU A 158 3.11 12.44 6.85
CA LEU A 158 1.97 12.51 7.78
C LEU A 158 2.35 12.20 9.24
N GLY A 159 3.64 11.97 9.53
CA GLY A 159 4.15 11.78 10.89
C GLY A 159 4.09 10.34 11.41
N TYR A 160 3.81 9.35 10.55
CA TYR A 160 3.84 7.94 10.92
C TYR A 160 5.28 7.40 10.94
N ASN A 161 5.50 6.37 11.76
CA ASN A 161 6.75 5.61 11.81
C ASN A 161 6.45 4.13 11.55
N GLY A 162 7.39 3.43 10.90
CA GLY A 162 7.23 2.00 10.64
C GLY A 162 8.28 1.43 9.70
N GLU A 163 8.24 0.11 9.55
CA GLU A 163 9.04 -0.66 8.61
C GLU A 163 8.13 -1.66 7.91
N ILE A 164 8.03 -1.57 6.57
CA ILE A 164 7.19 -2.44 5.76
C ILE A 164 8.08 -3.48 5.07
N LYS A 165 7.80 -4.77 5.28
CA LYS A 165 8.40 -5.85 4.49
C LYS A 165 7.51 -6.17 3.30
N TYR A 166 8.09 -6.16 2.10
CA TYR A 166 7.27 -6.34 0.90
C TYR A 166 7.82 -7.39 -0.08
N LEU A 167 6.91 -7.91 -0.88
CA LEU A 167 7.15 -8.84 -1.99
C LEU A 167 6.79 -8.14 -3.31
N ASP A 168 7.64 -8.31 -4.32
CA ASP A 168 7.37 -7.78 -5.66
C ASP A 168 6.91 -8.89 -6.60
N THR A 169 5.62 -8.92 -6.91
CA THR A 169 5.04 -9.94 -7.80
C THR A 169 5.54 -9.84 -9.24
N LEU A 170 6.02 -8.66 -9.70
CA LEU A 170 6.69 -8.52 -10.99
C LEU A 170 8.01 -9.31 -11.02
N SER A 171 8.86 -9.11 -10.02
CA SER A 171 10.14 -9.82 -9.89
C SER A 171 9.94 -11.33 -9.74
N LEU A 172 8.98 -11.73 -8.89
CA LEU A 172 8.62 -13.13 -8.70
C LEU A 172 8.08 -13.78 -9.97
N SER A 173 7.24 -13.07 -10.73
CA SER A 173 6.73 -13.56 -12.02
C SER A 173 7.85 -13.75 -13.04
N ARG A 174 8.79 -12.81 -13.14
CA ARG A 174 9.96 -12.94 -14.02
C ARG A 174 10.83 -14.16 -13.69
N LYS A 175 10.94 -14.48 -12.40
CA LYS A 175 11.73 -15.63 -11.92
C LYS A 175 11.03 -16.96 -12.23
N ASN A 176 9.72 -17.04 -11.99
CA ASN A 176 8.98 -18.31 -11.94
C ASN A 176 8.15 -18.62 -13.21
N VAL A 177 7.77 -17.60 -13.99
CA VAL A 177 6.98 -17.77 -15.21
C VAL A 177 7.88 -17.50 -16.44
N LYS A 178 7.77 -18.34 -17.46
CA LYS A 178 8.55 -18.23 -18.71
C LYS A 178 7.64 -18.06 -19.93
N GLY A 179 8.17 -17.46 -20.97
CA GLY A 179 7.50 -17.38 -22.27
C GLY A 179 6.44 -16.27 -22.40
N LEU A 180 6.34 -15.35 -21.44
CA LEU A 180 5.43 -14.21 -21.56
C LEU A 180 6.03 -13.11 -22.46
N ARG A 181 5.17 -12.45 -23.26
CA ARG A 181 5.56 -11.29 -24.09
C ARG A 181 6.05 -10.10 -23.24
N ASN A 182 5.54 -9.94 -22.05
CA ASN A 182 5.93 -9.00 -21.01
C ASN A 182 5.41 -9.49 -19.67
N TYR A 183 5.79 -8.80 -18.57
CA TYR A 183 5.37 -9.16 -17.21
C TYR A 183 4.51 -8.07 -16.57
N LYS A 184 3.74 -7.32 -17.35
CA LYS A 184 2.70 -6.44 -16.82
C LYS A 184 1.66 -7.26 -16.05
N GLN A 185 1.06 -6.70 -15.02
CA GLN A 185 0.12 -7.40 -14.15
C GLN A 185 -0.98 -8.13 -14.94
N ASN A 186 -1.61 -7.47 -15.91
CA ASN A 186 -2.65 -8.08 -16.74
C ASN A 186 -2.12 -9.27 -17.57
N THR A 187 -0.91 -9.20 -18.12
CA THR A 187 -0.31 -10.32 -18.88
C THR A 187 -0.04 -11.53 -17.97
N VAL A 188 0.44 -11.28 -16.74
CA VAL A 188 0.65 -12.34 -15.75
C VAL A 188 -0.69 -12.90 -15.24
N ALA A 189 -1.69 -12.05 -15.05
CA ALA A 189 -3.04 -12.45 -14.67
C ALA A 189 -3.68 -13.36 -15.75
N GLU A 190 -3.57 -12.98 -17.03
CA GLU A 190 -4.02 -13.80 -18.17
C GLU A 190 -3.37 -15.20 -18.17
N TYR A 191 -2.07 -15.26 -17.95
CA TYR A 191 -1.34 -16.53 -17.87
C TYR A 191 -1.90 -17.48 -16.79
N PHE A 192 -2.30 -16.93 -15.65
CA PHE A 192 -2.91 -17.69 -14.55
C PHE A 192 -4.44 -17.83 -14.66
N ASN A 193 -5.05 -17.42 -15.78
CA ASN A 193 -6.52 -17.38 -15.97
C ASN A 193 -7.25 -16.53 -14.93
N LEU A 194 -6.63 -15.46 -14.45
CA LEU A 194 -7.23 -14.49 -13.53
C LEU A 194 -7.87 -13.36 -14.35
N GLN A 195 -9.14 -13.03 -14.04
CA GLN A 195 -9.86 -11.96 -14.74
C GLN A 195 -9.85 -10.68 -13.90
N ASN A 196 -9.29 -9.60 -14.44
CA ASN A 196 -9.41 -8.27 -13.88
C ASN A 196 -10.55 -7.51 -14.60
N LYS A 197 -11.73 -7.47 -13.99
CA LYS A 197 -12.92 -6.81 -14.58
C LYS A 197 -12.86 -5.28 -14.49
N ASN A 198 -12.07 -4.72 -13.58
CA ASN A 198 -11.98 -3.30 -13.28
C ASN A 198 -10.51 -2.85 -13.18
N SER A 199 -9.71 -3.10 -14.22
CA SER A 199 -8.32 -2.61 -14.27
C SER A 199 -8.25 -1.09 -14.06
N HIS A 200 -7.17 -0.64 -13.43
CA HIS A 200 -6.94 0.76 -13.05
C HIS A 200 -7.90 1.25 -11.96
N ARG A 201 -8.27 0.36 -11.05
CA ARG A 201 -8.89 0.65 -9.77
C ARG A 201 -8.08 -0.07 -8.70
N ALA A 202 -7.50 0.68 -7.79
CA ALA A 202 -6.48 0.20 -6.86
C ALA A 202 -6.89 -1.09 -6.12
N LYS A 203 -8.11 -1.21 -5.60
CA LYS A 203 -8.57 -2.45 -4.96
C LYS A 203 -8.63 -3.65 -5.91
N SER A 204 -9.12 -3.44 -7.13
CA SER A 204 -9.23 -4.52 -8.12
C SER A 204 -7.84 -5.01 -8.52
N ASP A 205 -6.91 -4.10 -8.71
CA ASP A 205 -5.52 -4.43 -9.07
C ASP A 205 -4.79 -5.08 -7.88
N ALA A 206 -5.03 -4.65 -6.64
CA ALA A 206 -4.54 -5.32 -5.44
C ALA A 206 -5.08 -6.77 -5.31
N ILE A 207 -6.36 -7.02 -5.59
CA ILE A 207 -6.92 -8.40 -5.60
C ILE A 207 -6.19 -9.27 -6.62
N ILE A 208 -5.97 -8.76 -7.84
CA ILE A 208 -5.25 -9.49 -8.89
C ILE A 208 -3.80 -9.74 -8.47
N CYS A 209 -3.12 -8.73 -7.91
CA CYS A 209 -1.77 -8.87 -7.39
C CYS A 209 -1.66 -9.98 -6.35
N GLY A 210 -2.57 -10.02 -5.36
CA GLY A 210 -2.60 -11.04 -4.33
C GLY A 210 -2.90 -12.44 -4.89
N ASN A 211 -3.82 -12.54 -5.87
CA ASN A 211 -4.09 -13.81 -6.54
C ASN A 211 -2.88 -14.30 -7.36
N ILE A 212 -2.15 -13.39 -8.04
CA ILE A 212 -0.89 -13.73 -8.71
C ILE A 212 0.12 -14.27 -7.71
N LEU A 213 0.32 -13.60 -6.56
CA LEU A 213 1.23 -14.09 -5.52
C LEU A 213 0.85 -15.50 -5.07
N THR A 214 -0.43 -15.76 -4.84
CA THR A 214 -0.94 -17.08 -4.45
C THR A 214 -0.66 -18.18 -5.51
N LYS A 215 -0.59 -17.82 -6.80
CA LYS A 215 -0.25 -18.74 -7.89
C LYS A 215 1.25 -18.96 -8.10
N LEU A 216 2.08 -18.08 -7.55
CA LEU A 216 3.53 -18.14 -7.67
C LEU A 216 4.19 -19.00 -6.57
N PHE A 217 3.42 -19.44 -5.58
CA PHE A 217 3.85 -20.39 -4.53
C PHE A 217 3.78 -21.85 -5.06
#